data_2ef5996db2ebe446993556860d12bd85
#
_entry.id   2ef5996db2ebe446993556860d12bd85
#
_cell.length_a   1.000
_cell.length_b   1.000
_cell.length_c   1.000
_cell.angle_alpha   90.00
_cell.angle_beta   90.00
_cell.angle_gamma   90.00
#
_symmetry.space_group_name_H-M   'P 1'
#
loop_
_entity.id
_entity.type
_entity.pdbx_description
1 polymer ?
#
loop_
_entity_poly.entity_id
_entity_poly.type
_entity_poly.pdbx_seq_one_letter_code
_entity_poly.pdbx_strand_id
1 'polypeptide(L)'
;MTRFLLLALALGACGKGKQAKHEDPAFITPGSAAIVGARCEQLPFADSSTVPEASGAAWLTIGGKLELVVISDSGNDGAYAVIDPETGETRETGKLPLGRAGEDLEGVTARGEQLVAINSAGWIRVWDRDEAAKGFTLTEDAYAIGPVTLPDTPDGNKPPTGDGMACGAKKTNCGRNYEGLCLVDAAHRNGPCVGFAAGKADGALFCLTEEGGKLVGHQDQRIAVTRPGSLADCAFGDDGSLWAGSNLFDLANVYEITGWDNPATAKVTVLAAIGIGFPETLAVRGDVFYRMSDTGGSPSLMAKFRCKR
;
A
#
# COMPACT_ATOMS: atom_id res chain seq x y z
N MET A 1 42.94 19.69 -67.09
CA MET A 1 41.45 19.70 -67.08
C MET A 1 40.96 18.92 -65.86
N THR A 2 40.79 19.57 -64.78
CA THR A 2 40.48 18.96 -63.49
C THR A 2 39.05 19.33 -63.16
N ARG A 3 38.14 18.35 -63.14
CA ARG A 3 36.70 18.55 -62.70
C ARG A 3 36.60 18.37 -61.23
N PHE A 4 36.24 19.46 -60.51
CA PHE A 4 35.80 19.45 -59.10
C PHE A 4 34.36 18.95 -59.00
N LEU A 5 34.17 17.92 -58.24
CA LEU A 5 32.86 17.39 -57.89
C LEU A 5 32.46 18.02 -56.55
N LEU A 6 31.47 18.91 -56.56
CA LEU A 6 30.87 19.49 -55.36
C LEU A 6 29.90 18.46 -54.72
N LEU A 7 30.26 18.01 -53.54
CA LEU A 7 29.39 17.16 -52.69
C LEU A 7 28.54 18.07 -51.81
N ALA A 8 27.26 18.16 -52.11
CA ALA A 8 26.30 18.90 -51.26
C ALA A 8 25.92 18.03 -50.05
N LEU A 9 26.37 18.45 -48.85
CA LEU A 9 25.89 17.88 -47.59
C LEU A 9 24.49 18.44 -47.30
N ALA A 10 23.50 17.60 -47.41
CA ALA A 10 22.15 17.87 -46.87
C ALA A 10 22.16 17.73 -45.35
N LEU A 11 22.19 18.84 -44.65
CA LEU A 11 21.92 18.90 -43.20
C LEU A 11 20.43 18.60 -42.97
N GLY A 12 20.14 17.37 -42.62
CA GLY A 12 18.83 16.97 -42.11
C GLY A 12 18.54 17.68 -40.80
N ALA A 13 17.66 18.65 -40.83
CA ALA A 13 17.10 19.25 -39.62
C ALA A 13 16.34 18.19 -38.82
N CYS A 14 16.94 17.71 -37.73
CA CYS A 14 16.20 17.02 -36.67
C CYS A 14 15.17 18.01 -36.10
N GLY A 15 13.96 17.94 -36.65
CA GLY A 15 12.81 18.58 -36.04
C GLY A 15 12.68 18.03 -34.60
N LYS A 16 12.86 18.89 -33.60
CA LYS A 16 12.42 18.64 -32.25
C LYS A 16 10.92 18.39 -32.32
N GLY A 17 10.52 17.11 -32.44
CA GLY A 17 9.16 16.73 -32.19
C GLY A 17 8.83 17.25 -30.79
N LYS A 18 7.87 18.16 -30.69
CA LYS A 18 7.21 18.46 -29.43
C LYS A 18 6.68 17.11 -28.96
N GLN A 19 7.35 16.50 -27.96
CA GLN A 19 6.71 15.49 -27.15
C GLN A 19 5.42 16.14 -26.68
N ALA A 20 4.28 15.63 -27.17
CA ALA A 20 3.02 15.91 -26.55
C ALA A 20 3.24 15.61 -25.06
N LYS A 21 3.11 16.62 -24.20
CA LYS A 21 2.98 16.37 -22.78
C LYS A 21 1.82 15.38 -22.70
N HIS A 22 2.13 14.14 -22.35
CA HIS A 22 1.14 13.25 -21.79
C HIS A 22 0.67 14.01 -20.58
N GLU A 23 -0.46 14.69 -20.68
CA GLU A 23 -1.20 15.11 -19.51
C GLU A 23 -1.59 13.79 -18.85
N ASP A 24 -0.88 13.46 -17.78
CA ASP A 24 -1.15 12.30 -16.97
C ASP A 24 -2.57 12.52 -16.42
N PRO A 25 -3.58 11.72 -16.82
CA PRO A 25 -4.95 11.92 -16.37
C PRO A 25 -5.14 11.72 -14.87
N ALA A 26 -4.04 11.49 -14.17
CA ALA A 26 -3.98 11.04 -12.80
C ALA A 26 -3.83 12.17 -11.77
N PHE A 27 -3.48 13.37 -12.14
CA PHE A 27 -3.44 14.47 -11.18
C PHE A 27 -4.84 15.04 -10.96
N ILE A 28 -5.54 14.40 -10.04
CA ILE A 28 -6.79 14.93 -9.49
C ILE A 28 -6.42 16.11 -8.60
N THR A 29 -7.03 17.26 -8.86
CA THR A 29 -6.85 18.47 -8.04
C THR A 29 -7.20 18.14 -6.58
N PRO A 30 -6.44 18.64 -5.58
CA PRO A 30 -6.81 18.52 -4.18
C PRO A 30 -8.28 18.83 -3.96
N GLY A 31 -9.00 17.96 -3.23
CA GLY A 31 -10.44 18.08 -3.02
C GLY A 31 -11.34 17.45 -4.10
N SER A 32 -10.77 16.94 -5.19
CA SER A 32 -11.54 16.18 -6.19
C SER A 32 -11.09 14.72 -6.20
N ALA A 33 -11.87 13.83 -5.63
CA ALA A 33 -11.63 12.39 -5.66
C ALA A 33 -12.26 11.75 -6.91
N ALA A 34 -11.58 10.73 -7.46
CA ALA A 34 -12.15 9.96 -8.55
C ALA A 34 -13.22 9.00 -8.02
N ILE A 35 -14.46 9.21 -8.41
CA ILE A 35 -15.58 8.30 -8.14
C ILE A 35 -16.05 7.75 -9.47
N VAL A 36 -15.96 6.44 -9.66
CA VAL A 36 -16.51 5.75 -10.81
C VAL A 36 -17.54 4.73 -10.31
N GLY A 37 -18.79 4.97 -10.67
CA GLY A 37 -19.93 4.14 -10.27
C GLY A 37 -20.87 4.81 -9.26
N ALA A 38 -22.14 4.41 -9.28
CA ALA A 38 -23.20 5.03 -8.48
C ALA A 38 -23.26 4.55 -7.02
N ARG A 39 -22.29 3.74 -6.56
CA ARG A 39 -22.34 3.10 -5.24
C ARG A 39 -21.62 3.87 -4.13
N CYS A 40 -20.72 4.77 -4.49
CA CYS A 40 -19.90 5.51 -3.51
C CYS A 40 -20.15 7.01 -3.60
N GLU A 41 -20.11 7.68 -2.45
CA GLU A 41 -20.11 9.12 -2.31
C GLU A 41 -18.87 9.56 -1.52
N GLN A 42 -18.27 10.68 -1.89
CA GLN A 42 -17.21 11.29 -1.10
C GLN A 42 -17.83 12.00 0.10
N LEU A 43 -17.25 11.77 1.28
CA LEU A 43 -17.63 12.44 2.53
C LEU A 43 -16.71 13.62 2.84
N PRO A 44 -17.16 14.60 3.64
CA PRO A 44 -16.28 15.65 4.16
C PRO A 44 -15.10 15.03 4.93
N PHE A 45 -13.87 15.47 4.58
CA PHE A 45 -12.64 15.04 5.19
C PHE A 45 -11.54 16.06 4.87
N ALA A 46 -10.45 16.12 5.66
CA ALA A 46 -9.34 16.98 5.33
C ALA A 46 -8.70 16.54 3.99
N ASP A 47 -8.27 17.51 3.19
CA ASP A 47 -7.75 17.26 1.84
C ASP A 47 -6.36 16.63 1.84
N SER A 48 -5.57 16.83 2.91
CA SER A 48 -4.20 16.33 3.00
C SER A 48 -3.77 15.98 4.41
N SER A 49 -2.87 15.02 4.52
CA SER A 49 -2.15 14.63 5.73
C SER A 49 -0.81 15.35 5.83
N THR A 50 -0.26 15.42 7.03
CA THR A 50 1.14 15.85 7.25
C THR A 50 2.17 14.77 6.87
N VAL A 51 1.75 13.52 6.70
CA VAL A 51 2.61 12.43 6.24
C VAL A 51 2.83 12.54 4.74
N PRO A 52 4.07 12.66 4.26
CA PRO A 52 4.36 12.55 2.84
C PRO A 52 4.28 11.07 2.41
N GLU A 53 3.95 10.83 1.14
CA GLU A 53 4.03 9.48 0.55
C GLU A 53 3.34 8.42 1.41
N ALA A 54 2.06 8.65 1.76
CA ALA A 54 1.30 7.69 2.57
C ALA A 54 1.18 6.34 1.87
N SER A 55 1.75 5.29 2.45
CA SER A 55 1.77 3.93 1.87
C SER A 55 0.89 2.93 2.63
N GLY A 56 0.61 3.14 3.91
CA GLY A 56 -0.27 2.27 4.69
C GLY A 56 -1.11 3.01 5.73
N ALA A 57 -2.27 2.44 6.07
CA ALA A 57 -3.15 2.98 7.11
C ALA A 57 -3.80 1.88 7.96
N ALA A 58 -3.82 2.05 9.29
CA ALA A 58 -4.35 1.09 10.24
C ALA A 58 -5.22 1.74 11.31
N TRP A 59 -6.21 0.97 11.79
CA TRP A 59 -7.02 1.35 12.94
C TRP A 59 -6.31 0.97 14.23
N LEU A 60 -6.10 1.91 15.13
CA LEU A 60 -5.50 1.66 16.45
C LEU A 60 -6.25 2.45 17.53
N THR A 61 -6.45 1.83 18.69
CA THR A 61 -6.99 2.54 19.86
C THR A 61 -5.87 3.30 20.57
N ILE A 62 -5.96 4.62 20.58
CA ILE A 62 -5.00 5.54 21.20
C ILE A 62 -5.74 6.42 22.21
N GLY A 63 -5.32 6.39 23.48
CA GLY A 63 -5.98 7.14 24.53
C GLY A 63 -7.48 6.81 24.69
N GLY A 64 -7.86 5.55 24.44
CA GLY A 64 -9.25 5.07 24.49
C GLY A 64 -10.13 5.49 23.30
N LYS A 65 -9.57 6.06 22.25
CA LYS A 65 -10.26 6.40 21.01
C LYS A 65 -9.70 5.60 19.85
N LEU A 66 -10.58 5.17 18.96
CA LEU A 66 -10.16 4.53 17.71
C LEU A 66 -9.75 5.61 16.72
N GLU A 67 -8.49 5.60 16.34
CA GLU A 67 -7.85 6.57 15.45
C GLU A 67 -7.32 5.87 14.21
N LEU A 68 -7.02 6.62 13.16
CA LEU A 68 -6.38 6.13 11.95
C LEU A 68 -4.88 6.47 12.00
N VAL A 69 -4.03 5.46 12.08
CA VAL A 69 -2.56 5.63 12.00
C VAL A 69 -2.13 5.45 10.56
N VAL A 70 -1.44 6.44 10.02
CA VAL A 70 -0.92 6.46 8.65
C VAL A 70 0.58 6.48 8.68
N ILE A 71 1.22 5.64 7.89
CA ILE A 71 2.68 5.56 7.75
C ILE A 71 3.14 6.06 6.39
N SER A 72 4.38 6.53 6.34
CA SER A 72 5.04 7.03 5.15
C SER A 72 5.93 5.96 4.53
N ASP A 73 6.07 6.00 3.22
CA ASP A 73 7.02 5.23 2.42
C ASP A 73 8.49 5.65 2.70
N SER A 74 9.40 5.10 1.91
CA SER A 74 10.85 5.28 2.00
C SER A 74 11.30 6.76 1.90
N GLY A 75 12.47 7.07 2.46
CA GLY A 75 13.03 8.43 2.46
C GLY A 75 12.45 9.36 3.53
N ASN A 76 11.53 8.89 4.36
CA ASN A 76 10.81 9.68 5.37
C ASN A 76 11.12 9.27 6.82
N ASP A 77 12.15 8.42 7.03
CA ASP A 77 12.60 7.95 8.36
C ASP A 77 11.49 7.34 9.21
N GLY A 78 10.55 6.61 8.61
CA GLY A 78 9.42 6.01 9.32
C GLY A 78 8.40 7.02 9.87
N ALA A 79 8.22 8.14 9.18
CA ALA A 79 7.22 9.14 9.58
C ALA A 79 5.83 8.52 9.68
N TYR A 80 5.06 8.95 10.69
CA TYR A 80 3.65 8.57 10.85
C TYR A 80 2.80 9.76 11.29
N ALA A 81 1.50 9.64 11.08
CA ALA A 81 0.51 10.51 11.67
C ALA A 81 -0.63 9.71 12.30
N VAL A 82 -1.19 10.24 13.38
CA VAL A 82 -2.48 9.82 13.94
C VAL A 82 -3.54 10.80 13.48
N ILE A 83 -4.55 10.31 12.80
CA ILE A 83 -5.57 11.11 12.14
C ILE A 83 -6.94 10.83 12.76
N ASP A 84 -7.69 11.91 13.03
CA ASP A 84 -9.10 11.82 13.39
C ASP A 84 -9.90 11.24 12.22
N PRO A 85 -10.54 10.07 12.36
CA PRO A 85 -11.25 9.42 11.27
C PRO A 85 -12.54 10.15 10.85
N GLU A 86 -13.06 11.07 11.67
CA GLU A 86 -14.24 11.83 11.29
C GLU A 86 -13.90 13.06 10.47
N THR A 87 -12.85 13.79 10.84
CA THR A 87 -12.51 15.09 10.23
C THR A 87 -11.30 15.02 9.30
N GLY A 88 -10.39 14.06 9.47
CA GLY A 88 -9.11 14.01 8.78
C GLY A 88 -8.02 14.88 9.42
N GLU A 89 -8.31 15.53 10.55
CA GLU A 89 -7.33 16.36 11.25
C GLU A 89 -6.21 15.49 11.83
N THR A 90 -4.97 15.89 11.61
CA THR A 90 -3.80 15.26 12.23
C THR A 90 -3.74 15.63 13.71
N ARG A 91 -3.81 14.63 14.59
CA ARG A 91 -3.76 14.79 16.05
C ARG A 91 -2.34 14.64 16.60
N GLU A 92 -1.54 13.80 15.94
CA GLU A 92 -0.18 13.48 16.37
C GLU A 92 0.67 13.15 15.16
N THR A 93 1.96 13.47 15.23
CA THR A 93 2.97 13.04 14.25
C THR A 93 4.21 12.56 14.98
N GLY A 94 4.94 11.64 14.37
CA GLY A 94 6.20 11.15 14.92
C GLY A 94 6.97 10.30 13.93
N LYS A 95 7.93 9.55 14.46
CA LYS A 95 8.74 8.60 13.70
C LYS A 95 8.71 7.24 14.38
N LEU A 96 8.44 6.20 13.62
CA LEU A 96 8.55 4.82 14.05
C LEU A 96 10.04 4.42 14.13
N PRO A 97 10.52 3.85 15.23
CA PRO A 97 11.87 3.28 15.28
C PRO A 97 12.01 2.12 14.29
N LEU A 98 12.89 2.25 13.30
CA LEU A 98 12.95 1.29 12.17
C LEU A 98 13.83 0.06 12.44
N GLY A 99 14.75 0.12 13.41
CA GLY A 99 15.64 -0.98 13.72
C GLY A 99 16.64 -1.27 12.59
N ARG A 100 16.90 -2.56 12.31
CA ARG A 100 17.96 -2.99 11.39
C ARG A 100 17.56 -3.16 9.93
N ALA A 101 16.28 -3.30 9.63
CA ALA A 101 15.81 -3.42 8.25
C ALA A 101 15.76 -2.03 7.57
N GLY A 102 15.60 -1.99 6.25
CA GLY A 102 15.45 -0.75 5.48
C GLY A 102 14.20 0.02 5.88
N GLU A 103 14.14 1.30 5.54
CA GLU A 103 13.04 2.19 5.95
C GLU A 103 11.78 2.11 5.10
N ASP A 104 11.82 1.52 3.98
CA ASP A 104 10.80 1.34 2.95
C ASP A 104 9.50 0.69 3.51
N LEU A 105 8.80 1.40 4.39
CA LEU A 105 7.54 0.92 4.99
C LEU A 105 6.41 1.07 3.98
N GLU A 106 5.62 0.01 3.84
CA GLU A 106 4.53 -0.05 2.90
C GLU A 106 3.20 -0.32 3.60
N GLY A 107 2.85 -1.56 3.81
CA GLY A 107 1.61 -1.91 4.49
C GLY A 107 1.68 -1.84 6.01
N VAL A 108 0.59 -1.41 6.65
CA VAL A 108 0.46 -1.38 8.10
C VAL A 108 -0.91 -1.88 8.56
N THR A 109 -0.92 -2.57 9.69
CA THR A 109 -2.15 -3.09 10.33
C THR A 109 -2.00 -3.07 11.84
N ALA A 110 -3.10 -3.29 12.57
CA ALA A 110 -3.06 -3.49 14.00
C ALA A 110 -3.16 -4.98 14.37
N ARG A 111 -2.48 -5.36 15.44
CA ARG A 111 -2.61 -6.66 16.12
C ARG A 111 -2.89 -6.41 17.60
N GLY A 112 -4.16 -6.30 17.97
CA GLY A 112 -4.57 -5.78 19.28
C GLY A 112 -4.16 -4.32 19.44
N GLU A 113 -3.31 -4.03 20.43
CA GLU A 113 -2.77 -2.68 20.69
C GLU A 113 -1.44 -2.40 19.97
N GLN A 114 -0.91 -3.39 19.24
CA GLN A 114 0.34 -3.27 18.50
C GLN A 114 0.11 -2.76 17.08
N LEU A 115 1.04 -1.94 16.61
CA LEU A 115 1.16 -1.61 15.19
C LEU A 115 2.12 -2.60 14.53
N VAL A 116 1.73 -3.16 13.41
CA VAL A 116 2.52 -4.14 12.64
C VAL A 116 2.64 -3.65 11.22
N ALA A 117 3.85 -3.56 10.68
CA ALA A 117 4.06 -3.15 9.30
C ALA A 117 4.98 -4.09 8.53
N ILE A 118 4.84 -4.09 7.22
CA ILE A 118 5.70 -4.76 6.27
C ILE A 118 6.43 -3.71 5.41
N ASN A 119 7.67 -4.00 5.02
CA ASN A 119 8.34 -3.24 3.98
C ASN A 119 8.23 -3.94 2.62
N SER A 120 8.57 -3.25 1.52
CA SER A 120 8.50 -3.81 0.17
C SER A 120 9.30 -5.10 0.00
N ALA A 121 10.40 -5.26 0.75
CA ALA A 121 11.25 -6.45 0.75
C ALA A 121 10.68 -7.65 1.53
N GLY A 122 9.54 -7.52 2.22
CA GLY A 122 8.89 -8.59 2.97
C GLY A 122 9.41 -8.76 4.41
N TRP A 123 9.81 -7.68 5.08
CA TRP A 123 10.24 -7.70 6.48
C TRP A 123 9.18 -7.06 7.37
N ILE A 124 8.82 -7.77 8.44
CA ILE A 124 7.83 -7.34 9.44
C ILE A 124 8.51 -6.59 10.57
N ARG A 125 7.83 -5.56 11.06
CA ARG A 125 8.15 -4.83 12.29
C ARG A 125 6.92 -4.74 13.16
N VAL A 126 7.13 -4.73 14.47
CA VAL A 126 6.08 -4.65 15.47
C VAL A 126 6.44 -3.57 16.48
N TRP A 127 5.49 -2.70 16.78
CA TRP A 127 5.65 -1.64 17.77
C TRP A 127 4.53 -1.69 18.78
N ASP A 128 4.88 -1.44 20.04
CA ASP A 128 3.94 -1.11 21.08
C ASP A 128 3.70 0.40 21.12
N ARG A 129 2.46 0.79 21.41
CA ARG A 129 2.13 2.17 21.71
C ARG A 129 2.69 2.58 23.04
N ASP A 130 3.44 3.69 23.11
CA ASP A 130 3.83 4.38 24.34
C ASP A 130 2.96 5.62 24.53
N GLU A 131 1.93 5.49 25.33
CA GLU A 131 0.99 6.59 25.58
C GLU A 131 1.64 7.74 26.35
N ALA A 132 2.63 7.45 27.22
CA ALA A 132 3.32 8.47 28.01
C ALA A 132 4.26 9.32 27.15
N ALA A 133 5.00 8.69 26.25
CA ALA A 133 5.87 9.38 25.30
C ALA A 133 5.11 9.91 24.06
N LYS A 134 3.84 9.57 23.89
CA LYS A 134 3.08 9.82 22.65
C LYS A 134 3.83 9.36 21.43
N GLY A 135 4.19 8.08 21.39
CA GLY A 135 5.02 7.50 20.35
C GLY A 135 4.88 5.99 20.27
N PHE A 136 5.82 5.37 19.60
CA PHE A 136 5.88 3.92 19.42
C PHE A 136 7.27 3.40 19.78
N THR A 137 7.32 2.21 20.39
CA THR A 137 8.56 1.50 20.74
C THR A 137 8.63 0.20 19.97
N LEU A 138 9.73 -0.03 19.24
CA LEU A 138 9.97 -1.28 18.51
C LEU A 138 10.10 -2.44 19.52
N THR A 139 9.27 -3.48 19.38
CA THR A 139 9.19 -4.58 20.36
C THR A 139 10.19 -5.69 20.10
N GLU A 140 10.56 -5.91 18.83
CA GLU A 140 11.51 -6.95 18.43
C GLU A 140 12.28 -6.54 17.16
N ASP A 141 13.39 -7.21 16.90
CA ASP A 141 14.13 -7.05 15.64
C ASP A 141 13.24 -7.44 14.46
N ALA A 142 13.33 -6.68 13.37
CA ALA A 142 12.61 -6.99 12.15
C ALA A 142 12.94 -8.40 11.63
N TYR A 143 11.93 -9.10 11.13
CA TYR A 143 12.07 -10.46 10.59
C TYR A 143 11.39 -10.60 9.24
N ALA A 144 11.92 -11.50 8.39
CA ALA A 144 11.33 -11.80 7.09
C ALA A 144 10.09 -12.67 7.23
N ILE A 145 9.06 -12.45 6.40
CA ILE A 145 7.82 -13.26 6.38
C ILE A 145 8.02 -14.66 5.79
N GLY A 146 9.23 -15.01 5.38
CA GLY A 146 9.56 -16.33 4.82
C GLY A 146 10.97 -16.37 4.26
N PRO A 147 11.31 -17.36 3.43
CA PRO A 147 12.66 -17.51 2.86
C PRO A 147 13.13 -16.27 2.12
N VAL A 148 14.33 -15.79 2.48
CA VAL A 148 15.01 -14.65 1.82
C VAL A 148 15.77 -15.20 0.62
N THR A 149 15.08 -15.41 -0.49
CA THR A 149 15.67 -16.03 -1.70
C THR A 149 15.30 -15.31 -3.00
N LEU A 150 14.45 -14.28 -2.94
CA LEU A 150 14.08 -13.52 -4.12
C LEU A 150 15.26 -12.63 -4.54
N PRO A 151 15.66 -12.67 -5.83
CA PRO A 151 16.62 -11.72 -6.35
C PRO A 151 16.01 -10.32 -6.32
N ASP A 152 16.87 -9.30 -6.27
CA ASP A 152 16.45 -7.94 -6.52
C ASP A 152 15.92 -7.86 -7.95
N THR A 153 14.67 -7.50 -8.12
CA THR A 153 14.12 -7.20 -9.44
C THR A 153 14.04 -5.69 -9.58
N PRO A 154 14.75 -5.10 -10.55
CA PRO A 154 14.59 -3.67 -10.82
C PRO A 154 13.26 -3.34 -11.49
N ASP A 155 12.46 -4.34 -11.83
CA ASP A 155 11.18 -4.22 -12.53
C ASP A 155 10.06 -4.79 -11.65
N GLY A 156 9.53 -3.95 -10.77
CA GLY A 156 8.43 -4.27 -9.86
C GLY A 156 7.11 -4.66 -10.55
N ASN A 157 7.06 -4.65 -11.89
CA ASN A 157 5.89 -5.02 -12.67
C ASN A 157 5.90 -6.47 -13.16
N LYS A 158 6.97 -7.21 -12.88
CA LYS A 158 7.06 -8.63 -13.25
C LYS A 158 7.01 -9.52 -12.02
N PRO A 159 6.10 -10.50 -12.01
CA PRO A 159 6.09 -11.49 -10.94
C PRO A 159 7.48 -12.13 -10.81
N PRO A 160 7.99 -12.27 -9.57
CA PRO A 160 9.29 -12.92 -9.35
C PRO A 160 9.21 -14.41 -9.70
N THR A 161 10.35 -14.95 -10.12
CA THR A 161 10.51 -16.39 -10.30
C THR A 161 11.13 -16.98 -9.03
N GLY A 162 10.61 -18.12 -8.54
CA GLY A 162 11.15 -18.83 -7.39
C GLY A 162 10.26 -18.80 -6.14
N ASP A 163 10.70 -19.50 -5.10
CA ASP A 163 9.90 -19.80 -3.92
C ASP A 163 10.10 -18.80 -2.76
N GLY A 164 10.98 -17.80 -2.93
CA GLY A 164 11.24 -16.80 -1.91
C GLY A 164 10.03 -15.94 -1.59
N MET A 165 9.94 -15.56 -0.31
CA MET A 165 8.92 -14.65 0.18
C MET A 165 9.50 -13.27 0.52
N ALA A 166 10.80 -13.15 0.69
CA ALA A 166 11.46 -11.90 1.05
C ALA A 166 12.78 -11.71 0.29
N CYS A 167 13.19 -10.44 0.13
CA CYS A 167 14.50 -10.01 -0.32
C CYS A 167 15.42 -9.71 0.86
N GLY A 168 16.63 -9.22 0.60
CA GLY A 168 17.53 -8.71 1.64
C GLY A 168 16.91 -7.55 2.41
N ALA A 169 17.12 -7.48 3.73
CA ALA A 169 16.43 -6.58 4.66
C ALA A 169 16.50 -5.07 4.32
N LYS A 170 17.55 -4.65 3.60
CA LYS A 170 17.76 -3.24 3.23
C LYS A 170 17.44 -2.93 1.76
N LYS A 171 16.77 -3.86 1.10
CA LYS A 171 16.35 -3.65 -0.28
C LYS A 171 15.01 -2.96 -0.32
N THR A 172 14.78 -2.22 -1.38
CA THR A 172 13.54 -1.50 -1.67
C THR A 172 13.00 -1.96 -3.01
N ASN A 173 11.69 -2.00 -3.17
CA ASN A 173 11.00 -2.33 -4.41
C ASN A 173 11.52 -3.62 -5.09
N CYS A 174 11.78 -4.67 -4.31
CA CYS A 174 12.35 -5.89 -4.80
C CYS A 174 11.46 -7.13 -4.61
N GLY A 175 11.69 -8.15 -5.43
CA GLY A 175 11.00 -9.41 -5.35
C GLY A 175 9.50 -9.27 -5.57
N ARG A 176 8.68 -9.59 -4.56
CA ARG A 176 7.22 -9.46 -4.63
C ARG A 176 6.74 -8.04 -4.50
N ASN A 177 7.61 -7.15 -4.03
CA ASN A 177 7.29 -5.74 -3.83
C ASN A 177 5.99 -5.57 -3.03
N TYR A 178 6.06 -5.85 -1.73
CA TYR A 178 4.89 -5.79 -0.87
C TYR A 178 4.49 -4.34 -0.63
N GLU A 179 3.18 -4.06 -0.75
CA GLU A 179 2.60 -2.73 -0.60
C GLU A 179 1.54 -2.68 0.50
N GLY A 180 1.05 -3.83 0.96
CA GLY A 180 0.01 -3.90 1.97
C GLY A 180 0.19 -5.04 2.95
N LEU A 181 -0.31 -4.82 4.17
CA LEU A 181 -0.40 -5.82 5.23
C LEU A 181 -1.74 -5.68 5.93
N CYS A 182 -2.53 -6.74 5.95
CA CYS A 182 -3.81 -6.75 6.63
C CYS A 182 -3.99 -8.01 7.48
N LEU A 183 -4.27 -7.83 8.77
CA LEU A 183 -4.55 -8.89 9.71
C LEU A 183 -6.03 -8.89 10.09
N VAL A 184 -6.63 -10.07 10.16
CA VAL A 184 -8.00 -10.23 10.59
C VAL A 184 -8.08 -10.24 12.11
N ASP A 185 -9.08 -9.58 12.67
CA ASP A 185 -9.38 -9.67 14.10
C ASP A 185 -9.61 -11.14 14.52
N ALA A 186 -9.15 -11.50 15.71
CA ALA A 186 -9.28 -12.86 16.23
C ALA A 186 -10.73 -13.36 16.27
N ALA A 187 -11.70 -12.45 16.45
CA ALA A 187 -13.14 -12.77 16.47
C ALA A 187 -13.67 -13.21 15.09
N HIS A 188 -12.99 -12.83 14.00
CA HIS A 188 -13.41 -13.12 12.63
C HIS A 188 -12.50 -14.14 11.93
N ARG A 189 -11.51 -14.71 12.63
CA ARG A 189 -10.63 -15.75 12.07
C ARG A 189 -11.45 -17.02 11.78
N ASN A 190 -11.43 -17.41 10.50
CA ASN A 190 -12.11 -18.62 10.04
C ASN A 190 -11.23 -19.27 8.96
N GLY A 191 -10.32 -20.13 9.35
CA GLY A 191 -9.36 -20.75 8.43
C GLY A 191 -7.91 -20.59 8.86
N PRO A 192 -6.95 -21.02 8.02
CA PRO A 192 -5.53 -20.99 8.37
C PRO A 192 -4.91 -19.60 8.32
N CYS A 193 -5.45 -18.70 7.47
CA CYS A 193 -4.88 -17.38 7.29
C CYS A 193 -5.26 -16.44 8.44
N VAL A 194 -4.27 -15.86 9.09
CA VAL A 194 -4.46 -14.79 10.09
C VAL A 194 -4.47 -13.40 9.44
N GLY A 195 -4.19 -13.33 8.14
CA GLY A 195 -4.15 -12.12 7.36
C GLY A 195 -3.50 -12.35 6.00
N PHE A 196 -3.17 -11.23 5.34
CA PHE A 196 -2.55 -11.26 4.01
C PHE A 196 -1.48 -10.18 3.86
N ALA A 197 -0.47 -10.48 3.02
CA ALA A 197 0.48 -9.50 2.50
C ALA A 197 0.17 -9.26 1.02
N ALA A 198 0.01 -8.01 0.62
CA ALA A 198 -0.30 -7.61 -0.75
C ALA A 198 0.99 -7.47 -1.56
N GLY A 199 1.25 -8.37 -2.50
CA GLY A 199 2.41 -8.33 -3.41
C GLY A 199 2.05 -7.60 -4.70
N LYS A 200 2.59 -6.40 -4.92
CA LYS A 200 2.36 -5.58 -6.12
C LYS A 200 2.86 -6.28 -7.39
N ALA A 201 4.07 -6.85 -7.33
CA ALA A 201 4.66 -7.53 -8.49
C ALA A 201 3.82 -8.73 -8.98
N ASP A 202 3.14 -9.42 -8.07
CA ASP A 202 2.26 -10.56 -8.40
C ASP A 202 0.80 -10.12 -8.66
N GLY A 203 0.38 -8.96 -8.15
CA GLY A 203 -1.03 -8.54 -8.13
C GLY A 203 -1.90 -9.43 -7.24
N ALA A 204 -1.33 -9.99 -6.18
CA ALA A 204 -1.94 -11.02 -5.36
C ALA A 204 -1.76 -10.79 -3.85
N LEU A 205 -2.72 -11.28 -3.07
CA LEU A 205 -2.66 -11.38 -1.61
C LEU A 205 -2.09 -12.74 -1.23
N PHE A 206 -1.05 -12.76 -0.42
CA PHE A 206 -0.41 -13.97 0.10
C PHE A 206 -0.91 -14.24 1.52
N CYS A 207 -1.45 -15.42 1.78
CA CYS A 207 -1.90 -15.84 3.10
C CYS A 207 -0.74 -15.79 4.09
N LEU A 208 -1.01 -15.23 5.26
CA LEU A 208 -0.13 -15.23 6.41
C LEU A 208 -0.69 -16.17 7.47
N THR A 209 0.16 -17.05 8.01
CA THR A 209 -0.11 -17.82 9.23
C THR A 209 0.70 -17.22 10.38
N GLU A 210 0.46 -17.71 11.59
CA GLU A 210 1.23 -17.32 12.77
C GLU A 210 1.97 -18.55 13.33
N GLU A 211 3.30 -18.47 13.37
CA GLU A 211 4.18 -19.51 13.87
C GLU A 211 5.13 -18.93 14.91
N GLY A 212 5.02 -19.41 16.16
CA GLY A 212 5.84 -18.90 17.26
C GLY A 212 5.71 -17.38 17.50
N GLY A 213 4.51 -16.82 17.27
CA GLY A 213 4.23 -15.41 17.41
C GLY A 213 4.66 -14.55 16.21
N LYS A 214 5.23 -15.16 15.17
CA LYS A 214 5.68 -14.47 13.94
C LYS A 214 4.76 -14.78 12.77
N LEU A 215 4.58 -13.80 11.90
CA LEU A 215 3.85 -13.96 10.65
C LEU A 215 4.71 -14.70 9.63
N VAL A 216 4.13 -15.72 8.99
CA VAL A 216 4.78 -16.52 7.94
C VAL A 216 3.92 -16.50 6.69
N GLY A 217 4.50 -16.09 5.57
CA GLY A 217 3.84 -16.00 4.28
C GLY A 217 3.90 -17.30 3.48
N HIS A 218 2.79 -17.63 2.80
CA HIS A 218 2.64 -18.85 2.00
C HIS A 218 2.42 -18.52 0.53
N GLN A 219 3.38 -18.92 -0.31
CA GLN A 219 3.34 -18.65 -1.76
C GLN A 219 2.22 -19.43 -2.46
N ASP A 220 1.94 -20.62 -2.05
CA ASP A 220 0.93 -21.52 -2.61
C ASP A 220 -0.51 -21.20 -2.18
N GLN A 221 -0.66 -20.36 -1.14
CA GLN A 221 -1.95 -19.92 -0.61
C GLN A 221 -2.13 -18.43 -0.93
N ARG A 222 -2.55 -18.13 -2.16
CA ARG A 222 -2.68 -16.75 -2.63
C ARG A 222 -4.00 -16.52 -3.35
N ILE A 223 -4.45 -15.26 -3.32
CA ILE A 223 -5.63 -14.77 -4.03
C ILE A 223 -5.15 -13.78 -5.09
N ALA A 224 -5.35 -14.10 -6.37
CA ALA A 224 -5.08 -13.14 -7.45
C ALA A 224 -6.17 -12.06 -7.43
N VAL A 225 -5.78 -10.78 -7.35
CA VAL A 225 -6.68 -9.64 -7.20
C VAL A 225 -6.63 -8.74 -8.42
N THR A 226 -5.42 -8.30 -8.79
CA THR A 226 -5.19 -7.35 -9.89
C THR A 226 -4.22 -7.95 -10.91
N ARG A 227 -3.99 -7.25 -12.00
CA ARG A 227 -2.82 -7.52 -12.81
C ARG A 227 -1.54 -7.20 -12.03
N PRO A 228 -0.40 -7.83 -12.37
CA PRO A 228 0.90 -7.47 -11.81
C PRO A 228 1.19 -5.97 -11.92
N GLY A 229 1.75 -5.39 -10.87
CA GLY A 229 2.13 -3.98 -10.79
C GLY A 229 1.05 -3.00 -10.32
N SER A 230 -0.15 -3.47 -9.97
CA SER A 230 -1.29 -2.57 -9.66
C SER A 230 -1.83 -2.68 -8.25
N LEU A 231 -1.57 -3.77 -7.52
CA LEU A 231 -2.05 -3.94 -6.15
C LEU A 231 -1.30 -2.99 -5.21
N ALA A 232 -2.03 -2.21 -4.44
CA ALA A 232 -1.45 -1.15 -3.60
C ALA A 232 -1.63 -1.41 -2.09
N ASP A 233 -2.75 -2.00 -1.66
CA ASP A 233 -2.96 -2.25 -0.23
C ASP A 233 -4.07 -3.28 -0.02
N CYS A 234 -4.23 -3.75 1.23
CA CYS A 234 -5.38 -4.52 1.69
C CYS A 234 -5.82 -4.10 3.09
N ALA A 235 -7.10 -4.33 3.40
CA ALA A 235 -7.67 -4.04 4.71
C ALA A 235 -8.75 -5.04 5.09
N PHE A 236 -8.86 -5.36 6.39
CA PHE A 236 -10.05 -5.98 6.94
C PHE A 236 -10.99 -4.92 7.51
N GLY A 237 -12.28 -5.06 7.20
CA GLY A 237 -13.33 -4.33 7.88
C GLY A 237 -13.56 -4.86 9.30
N ASP A 238 -14.25 -4.08 10.12
CA ASP A 238 -14.65 -4.43 11.48
C ASP A 238 -15.64 -5.62 11.54
N ASP A 239 -16.22 -5.98 10.41
CA ASP A 239 -17.08 -7.16 10.23
C ASP A 239 -16.32 -8.39 9.68
N GLY A 240 -14.99 -8.33 9.56
CA GLY A 240 -14.16 -9.40 9.01
C GLY A 240 -14.18 -9.51 7.48
N SER A 241 -14.80 -8.55 6.78
CA SER A 241 -14.74 -8.47 5.32
C SER A 241 -13.34 -8.09 4.84
N LEU A 242 -12.83 -8.77 3.80
CA LEU A 242 -11.51 -8.48 3.21
C LEU A 242 -11.68 -7.60 1.97
N TRP A 243 -10.86 -6.56 1.93
CA TRP A 243 -10.79 -5.58 0.86
C TRP A 243 -9.37 -5.45 0.33
N ALA A 244 -9.25 -5.11 -0.95
CA ALA A 244 -7.97 -4.75 -1.55
C ALA A 244 -8.12 -3.47 -2.38
N GLY A 245 -7.07 -2.67 -2.41
CA GLY A 245 -6.98 -1.46 -3.21
C GLY A 245 -5.97 -1.59 -4.33
N SER A 246 -6.28 -1.05 -5.51
CA SER A 246 -5.30 -0.83 -6.55
C SER A 246 -4.94 0.65 -6.69
N ASN A 247 -3.80 0.91 -7.32
CA ASN A 247 -3.40 2.25 -7.71
C ASN A 247 -3.94 2.62 -9.11
N LEU A 248 -3.56 3.77 -9.63
CA LEU A 248 -4.06 4.30 -10.91
C LEU A 248 -3.75 3.43 -12.13
N PHE A 249 -2.75 2.56 -12.08
CA PHE A 249 -2.50 1.61 -13.18
C PHE A 249 -3.66 0.64 -13.40
N ASP A 250 -4.56 0.53 -12.40
CA ASP A 250 -5.80 -0.25 -12.49
C ASP A 250 -7.03 0.57 -12.07
N LEU A 251 -7.06 1.85 -12.44
CA LEU A 251 -8.16 2.79 -12.21
C LEU A 251 -8.52 3.01 -10.72
N ALA A 252 -7.57 2.80 -9.80
CA ALA A 252 -7.80 2.97 -8.35
C ALA A 252 -9.02 2.18 -7.83
N ASN A 253 -9.20 0.96 -8.29
CA ASN A 253 -10.30 0.11 -7.86
C ASN A 253 -10.17 -0.30 -6.41
N VAL A 254 -11.31 -0.50 -5.76
CA VAL A 254 -11.46 -1.26 -4.52
C VAL A 254 -12.17 -2.56 -4.83
N TYR A 255 -11.63 -3.65 -4.34
CA TYR A 255 -12.11 -5.01 -4.55
C TYR A 255 -12.63 -5.58 -3.24
N GLU A 256 -13.80 -6.20 -3.28
CA GLU A 256 -14.32 -7.07 -2.23
C GLU A 256 -13.83 -8.51 -2.47
N ILE A 257 -13.35 -9.16 -1.41
CA ILE A 257 -12.85 -10.53 -1.48
C ILE A 257 -13.67 -11.39 -0.53
N THR A 258 -14.52 -12.25 -1.10
CA THR A 258 -15.36 -13.16 -0.33
C THR A 258 -14.80 -14.58 -0.34
N GLY A 259 -15.01 -15.32 0.76
CA GLY A 259 -14.46 -16.69 0.94
C GLY A 259 -12.94 -16.68 1.06
N TRP A 260 -12.35 -15.61 1.56
CA TRP A 260 -10.90 -15.43 1.73
C TRP A 260 -10.28 -16.42 2.72
N ASP A 261 -11.06 -17.00 3.60
CA ASP A 261 -10.69 -18.09 4.51
C ASP A 261 -10.21 -19.36 3.77
N ASN A 262 -10.54 -19.48 2.49
CA ASN A 262 -10.00 -20.47 1.58
C ASN A 262 -9.47 -19.78 0.29
N PRO A 263 -8.20 -19.37 0.25
CA PRO A 263 -7.62 -18.64 -0.89
C PRO A 263 -7.83 -19.28 -2.26
N ALA A 264 -7.90 -20.62 -2.32
CA ALA A 264 -8.08 -21.35 -3.57
C ALA A 264 -9.47 -21.17 -4.20
N THR A 265 -10.47 -20.79 -3.41
CA THR A 265 -11.86 -20.61 -3.86
C THR A 265 -12.40 -19.19 -3.66
N ALA A 266 -11.56 -18.30 -3.16
CA ALA A 266 -11.90 -16.89 -2.93
C ALA A 266 -12.40 -16.24 -4.22
N LYS A 267 -13.38 -15.34 -4.07
CA LYS A 267 -13.94 -14.56 -5.19
C LYS A 267 -13.59 -13.10 -5.02
N VAL A 268 -13.13 -12.49 -6.09
CA VAL A 268 -12.76 -11.08 -6.17
C VAL A 268 -13.77 -10.33 -7.01
N THR A 269 -14.35 -9.26 -6.47
CA THR A 269 -15.35 -8.45 -7.14
C THR A 269 -14.99 -6.97 -7.02
N VAL A 270 -15.02 -6.22 -8.12
CA VAL A 270 -14.81 -4.77 -8.08
C VAL A 270 -16.02 -4.12 -7.40
N LEU A 271 -15.78 -3.37 -6.32
CA LEU A 271 -16.81 -2.57 -5.67
C LEU A 271 -17.01 -1.25 -6.41
N ALA A 272 -15.95 -0.48 -6.55
CA ALA A 272 -15.93 0.83 -7.20
C ALA A 272 -14.50 1.26 -7.52
N ALA A 273 -14.34 2.22 -8.43
CA ALA A 273 -13.09 2.95 -8.58
C ALA A 273 -13.17 4.21 -7.69
N ILE A 274 -12.47 4.21 -6.57
CA ILE A 274 -12.41 5.30 -5.61
C ILE A 274 -10.97 5.55 -5.19
N GLY A 275 -10.53 6.80 -5.21
CA GLY A 275 -9.19 7.19 -4.84
C GLY A 275 -8.95 8.67 -5.03
N ILE A 276 -7.78 9.13 -4.63
CA ILE A 276 -7.31 10.48 -4.80
C ILE A 276 -5.82 10.43 -5.14
N GLY A 277 -5.37 11.22 -6.12
CA GLY A 277 -3.98 11.18 -6.56
C GLY A 277 -3.56 9.79 -7.03
N PHE A 278 -2.43 9.30 -6.55
CA PHE A 278 -1.94 7.94 -6.75
C PHE A 278 -2.18 7.13 -5.47
N PRO A 279 -3.36 6.50 -5.29
CA PRO A 279 -3.76 5.94 -4.00
C PRO A 279 -2.98 4.67 -3.68
N GLU A 280 -2.27 4.68 -2.55
CA GLU A 280 -1.50 3.54 -2.06
C GLU A 280 -1.97 3.02 -0.70
N THR A 281 -2.89 3.71 -0.02
CA THR A 281 -3.48 3.20 1.22
C THR A 281 -4.91 2.70 1.05
N LEU A 282 -5.33 1.82 1.95
CA LEU A 282 -6.71 1.42 2.12
C LEU A 282 -7.02 1.16 3.60
N ALA A 283 -7.94 1.92 4.18
CA ALA A 283 -8.52 1.56 5.45
C ALA A 283 -10.04 1.51 5.32
N VAL A 284 -10.67 0.57 6.04
CA VAL A 284 -12.12 0.32 5.91
C VAL A 284 -12.73 0.21 7.31
N ARG A 285 -13.91 0.81 7.48
CA ARG A 285 -14.74 0.64 8.68
C ARG A 285 -16.22 0.72 8.32
N GLY A 286 -16.95 -0.36 8.53
CA GLY A 286 -18.33 -0.48 8.07
C GLY A 286 -18.45 -0.30 6.56
N ASP A 287 -19.18 0.72 6.12
CA ASP A 287 -19.36 1.12 4.73
C ASP A 287 -18.44 2.28 4.30
N VAL A 288 -17.50 2.68 5.15
CA VAL A 288 -16.62 3.83 4.93
C VAL A 288 -15.21 3.37 4.57
N PHE A 289 -14.67 3.95 3.51
CA PHE A 289 -13.35 3.68 2.93
C PHE A 289 -12.50 4.94 2.96
N TYR A 290 -11.24 4.80 3.36
CA TYR A 290 -10.24 5.87 3.40
C TYR A 290 -9.13 5.54 2.41
N ARG A 291 -8.79 6.52 1.57
CA ARG A 291 -7.72 6.40 0.57
C ARG A 291 -6.80 7.59 0.69
N MET A 292 -5.50 7.33 0.64
CA MET A 292 -4.48 8.38 0.62
C MET A 292 -3.51 8.10 -0.51
N SER A 293 -2.84 9.15 -0.97
CA SER A 293 -1.97 9.05 -2.14
C SER A 293 -0.50 9.16 -1.76
N ASP A 294 0.32 8.44 -2.50
CA ASP A 294 1.70 8.84 -2.72
C ASP A 294 1.74 10.15 -3.50
N THR A 295 2.57 11.08 -3.08
CA THR A 295 2.69 12.44 -3.64
C THR A 295 4.13 12.85 -3.93
N GLY A 296 5.09 11.89 -3.89
CA GLY A 296 6.49 12.13 -4.19
C GLY A 296 7.14 13.17 -3.25
N GLY A 297 6.97 12.99 -1.92
CA GLY A 297 7.60 13.84 -0.90
C GLY A 297 6.77 15.08 -0.48
N SER A 298 5.58 15.30 -1.06
CA SER A 298 4.62 16.30 -0.59
C SER A 298 3.64 15.71 0.42
N PRO A 299 2.91 16.52 1.21
CA PRO A 299 1.80 16.03 2.04
C PRO A 299 0.81 15.18 1.24
N SER A 300 0.51 13.97 1.71
CA SER A 300 -0.37 13.03 1.02
C SER A 300 -1.80 13.57 0.92
N LEU A 301 -2.40 13.44 -0.26
CA LEU A 301 -3.82 13.74 -0.43
C LEU A 301 -4.65 12.68 0.28
N MET A 302 -5.78 13.07 0.85
CA MET A 302 -6.70 12.18 1.58
C MET A 302 -8.12 12.29 1.07
N ALA A 303 -8.84 11.18 1.09
CA ALA A 303 -10.26 11.16 0.81
C ALA A 303 -10.98 10.06 1.60
N LYS A 304 -12.21 10.35 2.01
CA LYS A 304 -13.13 9.48 2.74
C LYS A 304 -14.37 9.23 1.87
N PHE A 305 -14.75 7.99 1.70
CA PHE A 305 -15.88 7.58 0.87
C PHE A 305 -16.83 6.70 1.65
N ARG A 306 -18.13 6.86 1.42
CA ARG A 306 -19.13 5.87 1.82
C ARG A 306 -19.59 5.10 0.60
N CYS A 307 -19.56 3.76 0.67
CA CYS A 307 -19.96 2.89 -0.42
C CYS A 307 -21.11 1.97 0.01
N LYS A 308 -22.16 1.89 -0.82
CA LYS A 308 -23.22 0.90 -0.62
C LYS A 308 -22.74 -0.46 -1.15
N ARG A 309 -22.83 -1.49 -0.33
CA ARG A 309 -22.54 -2.89 -0.69
C ARG A 309 -23.71 -3.52 -1.43
#